data_6bb71412c6b8e3e640a2810e175226e7
#
_entry.id   6bb71412c6b8e3e640a2810e175226e7
#
_cell.length_a   1.000
_cell.length_b   1.000
_cell.length_c   1.000
_cell.angle_alpha   90.00
_cell.angle_beta   90.00
_cell.angle_gamma   90.00
#
_symmetry.space_group_name_H-M   'P 1'
#
loop_
_entity.id
_entity.type
_entity.pdbx_description
1 polymer ?
#
loop_
_entity_poly.entity_id
_entity_poly.type
_entity_poly.pdbx_seq_one_letter_code
_entity_poly.pdbx_strand_id
1 'polypeptide(L)'
;YDLSGGQRQLLALAKLLLIGPELLLLDEPTKGLDLASRRIIARALRDHAKAGGTVIMATHDLDFAEQVADDVAMMFDGEIACVEPPADFFADNVFYRA
;
A
#
# COMPACT_ATOMS: atom_id res chain seq x y z
N TYR A 1 5.95 -16.87 23.31
CA TYR A 1 5.21 -15.67 22.97
C TYR A 1 4.77 -15.72 21.52
N ASP A 2 3.48 -15.86 21.27
CA ASP A 2 2.94 -15.99 19.93
C ASP A 2 2.32 -14.67 19.48
N LEU A 3 2.74 -14.22 18.31
CA LEU A 3 2.15 -13.06 17.67
C LEU A 3 1.04 -13.51 16.71
N SER A 4 -0.01 -12.73 16.62
CA SER A 4 -1.04 -12.93 15.59
C SER A 4 -0.44 -12.67 14.20
N GLY A 5 -1.13 -13.12 13.15
CA GLY A 5 -0.72 -12.84 11.79
C GLY A 5 -0.57 -11.35 11.50
N GLY A 6 -1.53 -10.54 11.99
CA GLY A 6 -1.47 -9.09 11.84
C GLY A 6 -0.31 -8.46 12.59
N GLN A 7 -0.02 -8.93 13.80
CA GLN A 7 1.10 -8.43 14.58
C GLN A 7 2.44 -8.76 13.92
N ARG A 8 2.56 -9.96 13.33
CA ARG A 8 3.77 -10.34 12.58
C ARG A 8 3.95 -9.45 11.35
N GLN A 9 2.88 -9.17 10.65
CA GLN A 9 2.90 -8.30 9.47
C GLN A 9 3.35 -6.90 9.85
N LEU A 10 2.76 -6.34 10.90
CA LEU A 10 3.12 -5.00 11.38
C LEU A 10 4.59 -4.93 11.81
N LEU A 11 5.07 -5.94 12.51
CA LEU A 11 6.47 -6.00 12.94
C LEU A 11 7.43 -6.09 11.75
N ALA A 12 7.09 -6.90 10.75
CA ALA A 12 7.91 -7.04 9.55
C ALA A 12 8.02 -5.71 8.80
N LEU A 13 6.91 -4.99 8.66
CA LEU A 13 6.90 -3.68 8.00
C LEU A 13 7.69 -2.65 8.79
N ALA A 14 7.56 -2.67 10.13
CA ALA A 14 8.33 -1.76 10.98
C ALA A 14 9.83 -1.97 10.83
N LYS A 15 10.27 -3.23 10.77
CA LYS A 15 11.69 -3.54 10.56
C LYS A 15 12.20 -3.03 9.22
N LEU A 16 11.42 -3.21 8.16
CA LEU A 16 11.78 -2.72 6.83
C LEU A 16 11.91 -1.20 6.81
N LEU A 17 10.98 -0.51 7.43
CA LEU A 17 11.00 0.95 7.48
C LEU A 17 12.16 1.50 8.31
N LEU A 18 12.56 0.78 9.36
CA LEU A 18 13.73 1.17 10.17
C LEU A 18 15.03 1.09 9.37
N ILE A 19 15.14 0.11 8.47
CA ILE A 19 16.30 0.01 7.57
C ILE A 19 16.33 1.19 6.60
N GLY A 20 15.16 1.70 6.23
CA GLY A 20 15.03 2.88 5.37
C GLY A 20 15.52 2.68 3.94
N PRO A 21 15.13 1.60 3.25
CA PRO A 21 15.60 1.38 1.88
C PRO A 21 15.06 2.44 0.93
N GLU A 22 15.81 2.75 -0.12
CA GLU A 22 15.35 3.69 -1.14
C GLU A 22 14.12 3.16 -1.88
N LEU A 23 14.08 1.88 -2.15
CA LEU A 23 12.97 1.23 -2.82
C LEU A 23 12.38 0.15 -1.91
N LEU A 24 11.09 0.27 -1.67
CA LEU A 24 10.33 -0.66 -0.86
C LEU A 24 9.29 -1.36 -1.74
N LEU A 25 9.37 -2.68 -1.85
CA LEU A 25 8.41 -3.49 -2.60
C LEU A 25 7.55 -4.26 -1.61
N LEU A 26 6.24 -4.04 -1.66
CA LEU A 26 5.31 -4.65 -0.73
C LEU A 26 4.20 -5.41 -1.48
N ASP A 27 3.84 -6.58 -0.95
CA ASP A 27 2.74 -7.38 -1.47
C ASP A 27 1.69 -7.53 -0.40
N GLU A 28 0.50 -6.98 -0.63
CA GLU A 28 -0.64 -6.99 0.29
C GLU A 28 -0.23 -6.58 1.71
N PRO A 29 0.33 -5.36 1.89
CA PRO A 29 0.90 -4.98 3.18
C PRO A 29 -0.10 -4.84 4.32
N THR A 30 -1.40 -4.67 4.01
CA THR A 30 -2.44 -4.51 5.03
C THR A 30 -3.17 -5.79 5.37
N LYS A 31 -2.81 -6.92 4.75
CA LYS A 31 -3.48 -8.18 4.99
C LYS A 31 -3.37 -8.58 6.46
N GLY A 32 -4.52 -8.84 7.06
CA GLY A 32 -4.60 -9.24 8.46
C GLY A 32 -4.46 -8.11 9.48
N LEU A 33 -4.36 -6.86 9.05
CA LEU A 33 -4.27 -5.71 9.94
C LEU A 33 -5.65 -5.14 10.26
N ASP A 34 -5.84 -4.70 11.50
CA ASP A 34 -7.01 -3.94 11.89
C ASP A 34 -6.92 -2.49 11.38
N LEU A 35 -7.97 -1.72 11.56
CA LEU A 35 -8.04 -0.35 11.06
C LEU A 35 -6.95 0.54 11.66
N ALA A 36 -6.70 0.41 12.96
CA ALA A 36 -5.68 1.23 13.64
C ALA A 36 -4.28 0.94 13.10
N SER A 37 -3.95 -0.35 12.91
CA SER A 37 -2.66 -0.75 12.36
C SER A 37 -2.49 -0.31 10.90
N ARG A 38 -3.56 -0.38 10.12
CA ARG A 38 -3.54 0.10 8.73
C ARG A 38 -3.24 1.59 8.65
N ARG A 39 -3.79 2.38 9.56
CA ARG A 39 -3.50 3.82 9.63
C ARG A 39 -2.05 4.10 9.98
N ILE A 40 -1.49 3.32 10.90
CA ILE A 40 -0.08 3.44 11.28
C ILE A 40 0.81 3.18 10.07
N ILE A 41 0.54 2.11 9.35
CA ILE A 41 1.32 1.76 8.15
C ILE A 41 1.14 2.80 7.05
N ALA A 42 -0.07 3.29 6.83
CA ALA A 42 -0.32 4.33 5.84
C ALA A 42 0.54 5.56 6.11
N ARG A 43 0.57 6.02 7.34
CA ARG A 43 1.37 7.17 7.73
C ARG A 43 2.86 6.92 7.56
N ALA A 44 3.32 5.73 7.97
CA ALA A 44 4.73 5.38 7.87
C ALA A 44 5.19 5.32 6.41
N LEU A 45 4.37 4.78 5.52
CA LEU A 45 4.67 4.75 4.09
C LEU A 45 4.69 6.15 3.48
N ARG A 46 3.75 7.00 3.87
CA ARG A 46 3.74 8.40 3.41
C ARG A 46 4.99 9.14 3.87
N ASP A 47 5.39 8.95 5.12
CA ASP A 47 6.59 9.59 5.66
C ASP A 47 7.85 9.10 4.94
N HIS A 48 7.91 7.80 4.63
CA HIS A 48 9.01 7.22 3.87
C HIS A 48 9.13 7.85 2.48
N ALA A 49 8.02 8.02 1.80
CA ALA A 49 7.98 8.67 0.49
C ALA A 49 8.40 10.14 0.57
N LYS A 50 7.94 10.86 1.57
CA LYS A 50 8.34 12.26 1.78
C LYS A 50 9.82 12.41 2.06
N ALA A 51 10.44 11.42 2.68
CA ALA A 51 11.88 11.42 2.95
C ALA A 51 12.72 11.06 1.72
N GLY A 52 12.09 10.86 0.56
CA GLY A 52 12.78 10.58 -0.69
C GLY A 52 12.75 9.11 -1.11
N GLY A 53 12.10 8.26 -0.35
CA GLY A 53 11.97 6.84 -0.69
C GLY A 53 10.89 6.60 -1.74
N THR A 54 10.95 5.43 -2.35
CA THR A 54 9.94 4.97 -3.32
C THR A 54 9.29 3.70 -2.79
N VAL A 55 7.97 3.63 -2.87
CA VAL A 55 7.20 2.45 -2.48
C VAL A 55 6.41 1.96 -3.67
N ILE A 56 6.56 0.68 -3.98
CA ILE A 56 5.71 0.00 -4.96
C ILE A 56 5.01 -1.12 -4.21
N MET A 57 3.68 -1.16 -4.32
CA MET A 57 2.93 -2.22 -3.65
C MET A 57 1.83 -2.77 -4.55
N ALA A 58 1.57 -4.05 -4.39
CA ALA A 58 0.41 -4.72 -4.97
C ALA A 58 -0.62 -4.93 -3.87
N THR A 59 -1.86 -4.54 -4.10
CA THR A 59 -2.90 -4.68 -3.10
C THR A 59 -4.28 -4.76 -3.71
N HIS A 60 -5.19 -5.47 -3.03
CA HIS A 60 -6.63 -5.43 -3.30
C HIS A 60 -7.36 -4.50 -2.32
N ASP A 61 -6.63 -3.90 -1.39
CA ASP A 61 -7.18 -2.96 -0.42
C ASP A 61 -7.27 -1.57 -1.06
N LEU A 62 -8.41 -1.31 -1.67
CA LEU A 62 -8.61 -0.09 -2.46
C LEU A 62 -8.66 1.16 -1.60
N ASP A 63 -9.22 1.06 -0.39
CA ASP A 63 -9.24 2.19 0.54
C ASP A 63 -7.83 2.58 0.96
N PHE A 64 -6.99 1.59 1.23
CA PHE A 64 -5.60 1.83 1.59
C PHE A 64 -4.83 2.46 0.42
N ALA A 65 -5.02 1.93 -0.79
CA ALA A 65 -4.39 2.47 -1.98
C ALA A 65 -4.76 3.94 -2.20
N GLU A 66 -6.04 4.27 -2.03
CA GLU A 66 -6.51 5.66 -2.16
C GLU A 66 -5.83 6.59 -1.17
N GLN A 67 -5.60 6.11 0.06
CA GLN A 67 -4.99 6.93 1.11
C GLN A 67 -3.49 7.18 0.90
N VAL A 68 -2.76 6.23 0.34
CA VAL A 68 -1.29 6.27 0.35
C VAL A 68 -0.65 6.48 -1.01
N ALA A 69 -1.30 6.11 -2.10
CA ALA A 69 -0.68 6.11 -3.41
C ALA A 69 -0.63 7.51 -4.02
N ASP A 70 0.46 7.79 -4.70
CA ASP A 70 0.57 8.97 -5.58
C ASP A 70 0.03 8.63 -6.96
N ASP A 71 0.26 7.40 -7.42
CA ASP A 71 -0.26 6.87 -8.66
C ASP A 71 -0.79 5.46 -8.44
N VAL A 72 -1.89 5.13 -9.12
CA VAL A 72 -2.50 3.79 -9.06
C VAL A 72 -2.46 3.18 -10.45
N ALA A 73 -1.93 1.97 -10.54
CA ALA A 73 -1.90 1.19 -11.77
C ALA A 73 -2.87 0.02 -11.64
N MET A 74 -3.71 -0.16 -12.66
CA MET A 74 -4.55 -1.34 -12.73
C MET A 74 -3.87 -2.38 -13.60
N MET A 75 -3.72 -3.60 -13.08
CA MET A 75 -3.23 -4.73 -13.86
C MET A 75 -4.40 -5.61 -14.28
N PHE A 76 -4.40 -5.96 -15.55
CA PHE A 76 -5.41 -6.85 -16.11
C PHE A 76 -4.73 -7.76 -17.12
N ASP A 77 -4.93 -9.06 -16.95
CA ASP A 77 -4.39 -10.08 -17.86
C ASP A 77 -2.88 -9.96 -18.06
N GLY A 78 -2.15 -9.71 -16.97
CA GLY A 78 -0.69 -9.60 -17.00
C GLY A 78 -0.15 -8.29 -17.53
N GLU A 79 -1.01 -7.34 -17.85
CA GLU A 79 -0.59 -6.04 -18.40
C GLU A 79 -1.13 -4.89 -17.56
N ILE A 80 -0.44 -3.76 -17.62
CA ILE A 80 -0.91 -2.54 -16.99
C ILE A 80 -1.93 -1.87 -17.91
N ALA A 81 -3.20 -1.84 -17.46
CA ALA A 81 -4.30 -1.27 -18.24
C ALA A 81 -4.35 0.26 -18.15
N CYS A 82 -4.05 0.82 -16.98
CA CYS A 82 -3.99 2.28 -16.82
C CYS A 82 -3.12 2.63 -15.62
N VAL A 83 -2.62 3.88 -15.62
CA VAL A 83 -1.89 4.47 -14.49
C VAL A 83 -2.45 5.87 -14.30
N GLU A 84 -3.01 6.15 -13.13
CA GLU A 84 -3.65 7.43 -12.84
C GLU A 84 -3.44 7.82 -11.38
N PRO A 85 -3.50 9.14 -11.06
CA PRO A 85 -3.60 9.55 -9.66
C PRO A 85 -4.84 8.94 -9.00
N PRO A 86 -4.84 8.71 -7.68
CA PRO A 86 -5.96 8.06 -7.01
C PRO A 86 -7.31 8.72 -7.25
N ALA A 87 -7.35 10.05 -7.25
CA ALA A 87 -8.60 10.78 -7.46
C ALA A 87 -9.23 10.45 -8.81
N ASP A 88 -8.42 10.41 -9.86
CA ASP A 88 -8.88 10.10 -11.21
C ASP A 88 -9.21 8.62 -11.36
N PHE A 89 -8.37 7.75 -10.81
CA PHE A 89 -8.57 6.30 -10.88
C PHE A 89 -9.90 5.89 -10.26
N PHE A 90 -10.18 6.34 -9.05
CA PHE A 90 -11.37 5.93 -8.31
C PHE A 90 -12.64 6.66 -8.76
N ALA A 91 -12.50 7.82 -9.39
CA ALA A 91 -13.65 8.56 -9.93
C ALA A 91 -14.11 8.01 -11.28
N ASP A 92 -13.16 7.67 -12.17
CA ASP A 92 -13.45 7.39 -13.58
C ASP A 92 -13.48 5.90 -13.91
N ASN A 93 -12.94 5.04 -13.04
CA ASN A 93 -12.80 3.63 -13.36
C ASN A 93 -14.04 2.85 -13.00
N VAL A 94 -14.84 2.50 -14.00
CA VAL A 94 -16.10 1.78 -13.82
C VAL A 94 -15.88 0.34 -13.32
N PHE A 95 -14.73 -0.27 -13.59
CA PHE A 95 -14.43 -1.62 -13.11
C PHE A 95 -14.30 -1.67 -11.60
N TYR A 96 -13.80 -0.63 -11.02
CA TYR A 96 -13.70 -0.53 -9.57
C TYR A 96 -15.08 -0.44 -8.93
N ARG A 97 -16.02 0.20 -9.59
CA ARG A 97 -17.35 0.44 -9.04
C ARG A 97 -18.34 -0.69 -9.30
N ALA A 98 -18.00 -1.55 -10.19
CA ALA A 98 -18.82 -2.73 -10.46
C ALA A 98 -18.79 -3.72 -9.31
#